data_fb83c88da042517ebbff42bccb204cf6
#
_entry.id   fb83c88da042517ebbff42bccb204cf6
#
_cell.length_a   1.000
_cell.length_b   1.000
_cell.length_c   1.000
_cell.angle_alpha   90.00
_cell.angle_beta   90.00
_cell.angle_gamma   90.00
#
_symmetry.space_group_name_H-M   'P 1'
#
loop_
_entity.id
_entity.type
_entity.pdbx_description
1 polymer ?
#
loop_
_entity_poly.entity_id
_entity_poly.type
_entity_poly.pdbx_seq_one_letter_code
_entity_poly.pdbx_strand_id
1 'polypeptide(L)'
;MITVAKDGSGDYTSVQEAIDSITSVPETVFIKNGIYKERVEIHKDNITLIGENADGTVITNNYYAFMPMEDGSKRGTFRSYTFFVQANHFNAYNITFENSAGFGKKVGQAIAVYAEGDDLVFKNCHMLGHQDTLFTGPLPMKEKQPGGFVGPTEFAPRIPGHQLYEDCFISGEVDFIFGSAICYFKNCELYALNRNETINSYYTAPSTYEGQKYGYVFESCSFSGNCPPRTTMLSRPWRIYAKVVLIRCDLSEQVSETGFHDWNKPESHETCYYAEYACTGKGYVPERRPDYVHQLTEREAGEYTREKVFGR
;
A
#
# COMPACT_ATOMS: atom_id res chain seq x y z
N MET A 1 -15.74 -15.40 18.09
CA MET A 1 -15.84 -14.03 17.53
C MET A 1 -15.82 -13.05 18.69
N ILE A 2 -14.90 -12.14 18.69
CA ILE A 2 -14.71 -11.09 19.72
C ILE A 2 -15.31 -9.79 19.17
N THR A 3 -16.00 -9.03 20.00
CA THR A 3 -16.60 -7.74 19.60
C THR A 3 -15.90 -6.58 20.28
N VAL A 4 -15.46 -5.61 19.47
CA VAL A 4 -14.87 -4.34 19.94
C VAL A 4 -15.88 -3.22 19.76
N ALA A 5 -16.17 -2.44 20.81
CA ALA A 5 -17.06 -1.30 20.74
C ALA A 5 -16.59 -0.19 21.66
N LYS A 6 -16.43 1.02 21.11
CA LYS A 6 -15.90 2.19 21.82
C LYS A 6 -16.81 2.65 22.97
N ASP A 7 -18.10 2.37 22.86
CA ASP A 7 -19.14 2.69 23.87
C ASP A 7 -19.25 1.68 25.02
N GLY A 8 -18.40 0.64 25.03
CA GLY A 8 -18.39 -0.43 26.03
C GLY A 8 -19.46 -1.51 25.84
N SER A 9 -20.18 -1.51 24.71
CA SER A 9 -21.19 -2.54 24.40
C SER A 9 -20.60 -3.83 23.80
N GLY A 10 -19.29 -3.90 23.61
CA GLY A 10 -18.55 -5.07 23.18
C GLY A 10 -17.78 -5.76 24.29
N ASP A 11 -17.00 -6.78 23.94
CA ASP A 11 -16.10 -7.48 24.85
C ASP A 11 -14.89 -6.61 25.24
N TYR A 12 -14.46 -5.73 24.31
CA TYR A 12 -13.35 -4.78 24.46
C TYR A 12 -13.70 -3.40 23.94
N THR A 13 -12.99 -2.36 24.43
CA THR A 13 -13.07 -0.98 23.91
C THR A 13 -11.85 -0.60 23.08
N SER A 14 -10.80 -1.43 23.07
CA SER A 14 -9.57 -1.31 22.28
C SER A 14 -9.43 -2.48 21.31
N VAL A 15 -9.04 -2.17 20.08
CA VAL A 15 -8.78 -3.19 19.05
C VAL A 15 -7.53 -4.01 19.43
N GLN A 16 -6.47 -3.36 19.93
CA GLN A 16 -5.25 -4.06 20.31
C GLN A 16 -5.49 -5.01 21.49
N GLU A 17 -6.23 -4.59 22.52
CA GLU A 17 -6.57 -5.46 23.66
C GLU A 17 -7.37 -6.70 23.22
N ALA A 18 -8.29 -6.54 22.27
CA ALA A 18 -9.03 -7.66 21.69
C ALA A 18 -8.10 -8.65 20.98
N ILE A 19 -7.16 -8.15 20.17
CA ILE A 19 -6.16 -8.97 19.46
C ILE A 19 -5.24 -9.69 20.42
N ASP A 20 -4.77 -9.02 21.46
CA ASP A 20 -3.88 -9.59 22.48
C ASP A 20 -4.56 -10.72 23.25
N SER A 21 -5.88 -10.63 23.47
CA SER A 21 -6.67 -11.64 24.16
C SER A 21 -6.88 -12.95 23.39
N ILE A 22 -6.60 -12.96 22.07
CA ILE A 22 -6.77 -14.16 21.23
C ILE A 22 -5.82 -15.28 21.70
N THR A 23 -6.37 -16.39 22.12
CA THR A 23 -5.60 -17.57 22.58
C THR A 23 -5.60 -18.71 21.57
N SER A 24 -6.54 -18.69 20.62
CA SER A 24 -6.67 -19.73 19.59
C SER A 24 -7.05 -19.11 18.23
N VAL A 25 -6.61 -19.73 17.15
CA VAL A 25 -6.93 -19.33 15.77
C VAL A 25 -7.56 -20.50 15.00
N PRO A 26 -8.40 -20.27 13.97
CA PRO A 26 -8.76 -18.93 13.44
C PRO A 26 -9.68 -18.14 14.38
N GLU A 27 -9.54 -16.81 14.37
CA GLU A 27 -10.41 -15.94 15.15
C GLU A 27 -10.88 -14.74 14.32
N THR A 28 -12.11 -14.29 14.61
CA THR A 28 -12.72 -13.11 14.00
C THR A 28 -12.97 -12.06 15.05
N VAL A 29 -12.50 -10.85 14.80
CA VAL A 29 -12.75 -9.66 15.63
C VAL A 29 -13.71 -8.74 14.86
N PHE A 30 -14.90 -8.54 15.38
CA PHE A 30 -15.88 -7.58 14.86
C PHE A 30 -15.71 -6.24 15.55
N ILE A 31 -15.53 -5.18 14.78
CA ILE A 31 -15.25 -3.83 15.28
C ILE A 31 -16.42 -2.92 14.93
N LYS A 32 -17.16 -2.48 15.92
CA LYS A 32 -18.25 -1.52 15.74
C LYS A 32 -17.73 -0.15 15.35
N ASN A 33 -18.61 0.66 14.77
CA ASN A 33 -18.29 2.04 14.42
C ASN A 33 -17.71 2.81 15.62
N GLY A 34 -16.64 3.54 15.36
CA GLY A 34 -15.91 4.31 16.36
C GLY A 34 -14.54 4.75 15.83
N ILE A 35 -13.97 5.76 16.47
CA ILE A 35 -12.60 6.21 16.19
C ILE A 35 -11.67 5.60 17.25
N TYR A 36 -10.86 4.64 16.81
CA TYR A 36 -9.90 3.90 17.63
C TYR A 36 -8.50 4.53 17.43
N LYS A 37 -8.13 5.42 18.37
CA LYS A 37 -6.82 6.10 18.36
C LYS A 37 -5.75 5.21 18.96
N GLU A 38 -5.27 4.25 18.21
CA GLU A 38 -4.33 3.22 18.66
C GLU A 38 -3.38 2.81 17.52
N ARG A 39 -2.24 2.26 17.89
CA ARG A 39 -1.43 1.42 17.01
C ARG A 39 -1.90 -0.01 17.20
N VAL A 40 -2.15 -0.68 16.09
CA VAL A 40 -2.60 -2.07 16.11
C VAL A 40 -1.57 -2.94 15.44
N GLU A 41 -1.16 -4.02 16.13
CA GLU A 41 -0.16 -4.97 15.66
C GLU A 41 -0.72 -6.40 15.68
N ILE A 42 -0.57 -7.11 14.56
CA ILE A 42 -1.02 -8.50 14.39
C ILE A 42 0.18 -9.38 14.04
N HIS A 43 0.39 -10.39 14.88
CA HIS A 43 1.48 -11.35 14.74
C HIS A 43 0.99 -12.81 14.67
N LYS A 44 -0.34 -13.01 14.70
CA LYS A 44 -0.97 -14.34 14.66
C LYS A 44 -1.59 -14.58 13.29
N ASP A 45 -1.31 -15.74 12.73
CA ASP A 45 -1.93 -16.20 11.48
C ASP A 45 -3.44 -16.45 11.66
N ASN A 46 -4.17 -16.45 10.55
CA ASN A 46 -5.60 -16.78 10.50
C ASN A 46 -6.49 -15.85 11.35
N ILE A 47 -6.19 -14.56 11.35
CA ILE A 47 -7.01 -13.53 11.98
C ILE A 47 -7.86 -12.82 10.93
N THR A 48 -9.12 -12.60 11.25
CA THR A 48 -10.04 -11.79 10.44
C THR A 48 -10.54 -10.60 11.24
N LEU A 49 -10.37 -9.39 10.73
CA LEU A 49 -10.96 -8.16 11.24
C LEU A 49 -12.15 -7.75 10.37
N ILE A 50 -13.28 -7.46 10.99
CA ILE A 50 -14.49 -6.99 10.28
C ILE A 50 -14.98 -5.71 10.95
N GLY A 51 -14.86 -4.58 10.26
CA GLY A 51 -15.52 -3.35 10.66
C GLY A 51 -17.03 -3.38 10.35
N GLU A 52 -17.81 -2.66 11.11
CA GLU A 52 -19.24 -2.52 10.86
C GLU A 52 -19.50 -1.84 9.50
N ASN A 53 -18.74 -0.79 9.18
CA ASN A 53 -18.59 -0.22 7.83
C ASN A 53 -17.29 0.60 7.75
N ALA A 54 -16.76 0.79 6.53
CA ALA A 54 -15.48 1.45 6.34
C ALA A 54 -15.48 2.92 6.81
N ASP A 55 -16.54 3.66 6.57
CA ASP A 55 -16.62 5.09 6.93
C ASP A 55 -16.69 5.30 8.44
N GLY A 56 -17.31 4.38 9.17
CA GLY A 56 -17.54 4.51 10.59
C GLY A 56 -16.51 3.80 11.49
N THR A 57 -15.84 2.77 10.99
CA THR A 57 -14.85 1.99 11.75
C THR A 57 -13.45 2.48 11.42
N VAL A 58 -12.89 3.37 12.23
CA VAL A 58 -11.63 4.06 11.95
C VAL A 58 -10.55 3.71 12.97
N ILE A 59 -9.47 3.08 12.52
CA ILE A 59 -8.24 2.89 13.31
C ILE A 59 -7.25 3.97 12.87
N THR A 60 -6.84 4.86 13.78
CA THR A 60 -6.02 6.03 13.45
C THR A 60 -4.88 6.25 14.44
N ASN A 61 -3.75 6.71 13.94
CA ASN A 61 -2.60 7.18 14.70
C ASN A 61 -1.89 8.29 13.90
N ASN A 62 -0.94 8.97 14.53
CA ASN A 62 -0.22 10.09 13.93
C ASN A 62 1.31 9.98 14.05
N TYR A 63 1.86 8.77 14.11
CA TYR A 63 3.31 8.59 14.11
C TYR A 63 3.90 8.85 12.71
N TYR A 64 5.08 9.48 12.68
CA TYR A 64 5.75 9.88 11.44
C TYR A 64 7.28 9.77 11.54
N ALA A 65 7.94 9.72 10.38
CA ALA A 65 9.37 9.43 10.31
C ALA A 65 10.25 10.44 11.04
N PHE A 66 9.93 11.73 11.01
CA PHE A 66 10.72 12.79 11.65
C PHE A 66 10.41 12.97 13.13
N MET A 67 9.44 12.23 13.68
CA MET A 67 9.07 12.29 15.10
C MET A 67 10.30 11.96 15.97
N PRO A 68 10.66 12.85 16.93
CA PRO A 68 11.78 12.58 17.82
C PRO A 68 11.48 11.40 18.76
N MET A 69 12.49 10.60 19.00
CA MET A 69 12.50 9.54 20.01
C MET A 69 13.20 10.00 21.28
N GLU A 70 13.01 9.30 22.38
CA GLU A 70 13.61 9.65 23.68
C GLU A 70 15.14 9.69 23.67
N ASP A 71 15.76 8.86 22.82
CA ASP A 71 17.22 8.82 22.61
C ASP A 71 17.75 9.95 21.69
N GLY A 72 16.89 10.86 21.25
CA GLY A 72 17.21 11.95 20.35
C GLY A 72 17.26 11.57 18.86
N SER A 73 17.10 10.29 18.53
CA SER A 73 16.97 9.84 17.13
C SER A 73 15.61 10.18 16.53
N LYS A 74 15.48 10.02 15.21
CA LYS A 74 14.18 10.08 14.55
C LYS A 74 13.53 8.69 14.55
N ARG A 75 12.20 8.66 14.59
CA ARG A 75 11.42 7.41 14.53
C ARG A 75 11.73 6.58 13.28
N GLY A 76 11.89 7.22 12.12
CA GLY A 76 12.09 6.54 10.84
C GLY A 76 10.79 6.00 10.25
N THR A 77 10.85 5.63 8.96
CA THR A 77 9.69 5.21 8.17
C THR A 77 9.00 3.98 8.76
N PHE A 78 9.76 2.92 9.02
CA PHE A 78 9.19 1.61 9.35
C PHE A 78 8.73 1.45 10.80
N ARG A 79 8.82 2.50 11.61
CA ARG A 79 8.25 2.59 12.96
C ARG A 79 7.08 3.58 13.04
N SER A 80 6.65 4.15 11.91
CA SER A 80 5.62 5.19 11.84
C SER A 80 4.19 4.68 11.61
N TYR A 81 4.00 3.38 11.47
CA TYR A 81 2.72 2.77 11.11
C TYR A 81 1.62 2.96 12.15
N THR A 82 0.39 3.01 11.65
CA THR A 82 -0.84 2.92 12.45
C THR A 82 -1.25 1.46 12.64
N PHE A 83 -1.31 0.70 11.55
CA PHE A 83 -1.67 -0.71 11.54
C PHE A 83 -0.50 -1.53 10.98
N PHE A 84 -0.14 -2.58 11.69
CA PHE A 84 0.92 -3.51 11.30
C PHE A 84 0.39 -4.93 11.32
N VAL A 85 0.60 -5.65 10.24
CA VAL A 85 0.36 -7.09 10.18
C VAL A 85 1.61 -7.79 9.67
N GLN A 86 2.14 -8.72 10.47
CA GLN A 86 3.18 -9.67 10.11
C GLN A 86 2.66 -11.07 10.43
N ALA A 87 1.82 -11.59 9.51
CA ALA A 87 1.10 -12.85 9.68
C ALA A 87 0.68 -13.38 8.31
N ASN A 88 0.25 -14.65 8.26
CA ASN A 88 -0.31 -15.26 7.06
C ASN A 88 -1.83 -15.48 7.22
N HIS A 89 -2.54 -15.57 6.08
CA HIS A 89 -4.00 -15.79 6.06
C HIS A 89 -4.77 -14.74 6.88
N PHE A 90 -4.36 -13.48 6.76
CA PHE A 90 -5.01 -12.36 7.43
C PHE A 90 -6.05 -11.72 6.50
N ASN A 91 -7.21 -11.38 7.07
CA ASN A 91 -8.26 -10.68 6.34
C ASN A 91 -8.72 -9.43 7.08
N ALA A 92 -8.96 -8.33 6.36
CA ALA A 92 -9.59 -7.12 6.86
C ALA A 92 -10.73 -6.68 5.95
N TYR A 93 -11.88 -6.39 6.53
CA TYR A 93 -13.08 -5.97 5.80
C TYR A 93 -13.68 -4.72 6.43
N ASN A 94 -14.11 -3.76 5.60
CA ASN A 94 -14.92 -2.61 6.01
C ASN A 94 -14.26 -1.74 7.10
N ILE A 95 -12.96 -1.46 7.01
CA ILE A 95 -12.21 -0.69 8.00
C ILE A 95 -11.46 0.44 7.31
N THR A 96 -11.44 1.61 7.93
CA THR A 96 -10.52 2.70 7.63
C THR A 96 -9.28 2.59 8.50
N PHE A 97 -8.12 2.50 7.87
CA PHE A 97 -6.80 2.64 8.47
C PHE A 97 -6.24 4.01 8.10
N GLU A 98 -5.99 4.85 9.08
CA GLU A 98 -5.52 6.21 8.85
C GLU A 98 -4.20 6.50 9.56
N ASN A 99 -3.26 7.12 8.86
CA ASN A 99 -2.20 7.86 9.51
C ASN A 99 -2.44 9.36 9.35
N SER A 100 -2.81 10.01 10.44
CA SER A 100 -3.23 11.41 10.48
C SER A 100 -2.10 12.40 10.73
N ALA A 101 -0.83 12.02 10.53
CA ALA A 101 0.33 12.88 10.75
C ALA A 101 0.39 14.08 9.79
N GLY A 102 -0.20 13.95 8.60
CA GLY A 102 -0.30 15.02 7.61
C GLY A 102 0.83 15.03 6.58
N PHE A 103 1.02 16.17 5.92
CA PHE A 103 1.84 16.32 4.71
C PHE A 103 3.31 15.88 4.90
N GLY A 104 3.78 15.00 4.00
CA GLY A 104 5.13 14.45 4.01
C GLY A 104 6.25 15.48 4.01
N LYS A 105 6.06 16.64 3.38
CA LYS A 105 7.01 17.75 3.41
C LYS A 105 7.34 18.22 4.84
N LYS A 106 6.41 18.05 5.79
CA LYS A 106 6.56 18.47 7.19
C LYS A 106 6.99 17.32 8.10
N VAL A 107 6.44 16.12 7.86
CA VAL A 107 6.55 15.00 8.80
C VAL A 107 7.42 13.86 8.26
N GLY A 108 7.72 13.86 6.95
CA GLY A 108 8.33 12.72 6.28
C GLY A 108 7.32 11.60 6.02
N GLN A 109 7.79 10.38 5.99
CA GLN A 109 6.97 9.19 5.78
C GLN A 109 6.06 8.90 6.98
N ALA A 110 4.85 8.42 6.72
CA ALA A 110 3.86 8.13 7.76
C ALA A 110 2.92 7.01 7.29
N ILE A 111 3.23 5.77 7.67
CA ILE A 111 2.54 4.57 7.18
C ILE A 111 1.18 4.43 7.85
N ALA A 112 0.11 4.30 7.08
CA ALA A 112 -1.20 3.89 7.60
C ALA A 112 -1.26 2.37 7.77
N VAL A 113 -0.86 1.61 6.75
CA VAL A 113 -0.85 0.14 6.77
C VAL A 113 0.53 -0.38 6.42
N TYR A 114 1.10 -1.18 7.31
CA TYR A 114 2.30 -1.97 7.11
C TYR A 114 1.90 -3.45 7.01
N ALA A 115 1.86 -3.99 5.80
CA ALA A 115 1.41 -5.34 5.53
C ALA A 115 2.58 -6.23 5.08
N GLU A 116 2.92 -7.26 5.86
CA GLU A 116 3.95 -8.24 5.56
C GLU A 116 3.46 -9.66 5.91
N GLY A 117 3.50 -10.56 4.94
CA GLY A 117 3.02 -11.94 5.07
C GLY A 117 2.42 -12.45 3.76
N ASP A 118 1.99 -13.69 3.77
CA ASP A 118 1.35 -14.36 2.64
C ASP A 118 -0.15 -14.51 2.85
N ASP A 119 -0.91 -14.43 1.76
CA ASP A 119 -2.36 -14.56 1.76
C ASP A 119 -3.06 -13.49 2.63
N LEU A 120 -2.69 -12.23 2.40
CA LEU A 120 -3.34 -11.10 3.05
C LEU A 120 -4.45 -10.55 2.15
N VAL A 121 -5.62 -10.30 2.73
CA VAL A 121 -6.78 -9.76 2.01
C VAL A 121 -7.29 -8.50 2.71
N PHE A 122 -7.38 -7.41 1.96
CA PHE A 122 -8.06 -6.18 2.36
C PHE A 122 -9.20 -5.93 1.37
N LYS A 123 -10.44 -5.90 1.86
CA LYS A 123 -11.60 -5.68 1.02
C LYS A 123 -12.52 -4.62 1.59
N ASN A 124 -12.96 -3.69 0.72
CA ASN A 124 -13.79 -2.55 1.11
C ASN A 124 -13.17 -1.77 2.28
N CYS A 125 -11.84 -1.56 2.23
CA CYS A 125 -11.09 -0.83 3.24
C CYS A 125 -10.63 0.52 2.70
N HIS A 126 -10.54 1.52 3.58
CA HIS A 126 -9.89 2.78 3.27
C HIS A 126 -8.50 2.82 3.91
N MET A 127 -7.49 3.24 3.15
CA MET A 127 -6.12 3.47 3.64
C MET A 127 -5.78 4.92 3.39
N LEU A 128 -5.81 5.71 4.47
CA LEU A 128 -5.69 7.16 4.40
C LEU A 128 -4.34 7.61 4.97
N GLY A 129 -3.59 8.32 4.17
CA GLY A 129 -2.30 8.87 4.57
C GLY A 129 -1.81 9.93 3.60
N HIS A 130 -0.54 10.23 3.71
CA HIS A 130 0.15 11.20 2.85
C HIS A 130 1.34 10.53 2.15
N GLN A 131 2.58 10.79 2.58
CA GLN A 131 3.74 10.09 2.04
C GLN A 131 3.86 8.69 2.64
N ASP A 132 4.03 7.64 1.80
CA ASP A 132 4.25 6.25 2.21
C ASP A 132 3.03 5.64 2.95
N THR A 133 1.81 5.79 2.44
CA THR A 133 0.57 5.33 3.10
C THR A 133 0.49 3.82 3.32
N LEU A 134 0.77 3.02 2.28
CA LEU A 134 0.69 1.56 2.29
C LEU A 134 2.06 0.94 1.99
N PHE A 135 2.65 0.31 2.98
CA PHE A 135 3.84 -0.53 2.78
C PHE A 135 3.44 -1.99 2.62
N THR A 136 3.86 -2.58 1.49
CA THR A 136 3.63 -3.98 1.13
C THR A 136 4.94 -4.76 1.28
N GLY A 137 5.23 -5.24 2.50
CA GLY A 137 6.46 -5.98 2.79
C GLY A 137 6.66 -7.23 1.94
N PRO A 138 7.85 -7.74 1.93
CA PRO A 138 8.97 -7.41 2.79
C PRO A 138 9.78 -6.19 2.34
N LEU A 139 10.69 -5.77 3.21
CA LEU A 139 11.72 -4.76 2.91
C LEU A 139 12.62 -5.20 1.73
N PRO A 140 13.21 -4.27 0.98
CA PRO A 140 14.21 -4.61 -0.03
C PRO A 140 15.37 -5.43 0.54
N MET A 141 16.07 -6.19 -0.33
CA MET A 141 17.18 -7.06 0.06
C MET A 141 18.31 -6.33 0.81
N LYS A 142 18.55 -5.06 0.45
CA LYS A 142 19.60 -4.23 1.06
C LYS A 142 19.10 -2.81 1.29
N GLU A 143 19.45 -2.24 2.44
CA GLU A 143 19.27 -0.82 2.68
C GLU A 143 20.22 0.03 1.82
N LYS A 144 19.83 1.27 1.53
CA LYS A 144 20.68 2.23 0.81
C LYS A 144 21.51 3.09 1.77
N GLN A 145 20.99 3.28 2.98
CA GLN A 145 21.63 4.08 4.03
C GLN A 145 21.58 3.27 5.32
N PRO A 146 22.65 3.24 6.12
CA PRO A 146 22.68 2.56 7.40
C PRO A 146 21.51 3.00 8.31
N GLY A 147 20.78 2.03 8.85
CA GLY A 147 19.61 2.27 9.71
C GLY A 147 18.34 2.68 8.93
N GLY A 148 18.36 2.62 7.60
CA GLY A 148 17.20 2.95 6.78
C GLY A 148 16.01 2.00 6.93
N PHE A 149 16.24 0.81 7.49
CA PHE A 149 15.22 -0.23 7.67
C PHE A 149 14.84 -0.50 9.12
N VAL A 150 15.34 0.31 10.06
CA VAL A 150 15.02 0.13 11.48
C VAL A 150 13.51 0.10 11.69
N GLY A 151 13.00 -1.06 12.12
CA GLY A 151 11.58 -1.33 12.29
C GLY A 151 11.29 -2.79 12.65
N PRO A 152 10.01 -3.18 12.73
CA PRO A 152 9.62 -4.49 13.26
C PRO A 152 10.12 -5.66 12.42
N THR A 153 10.34 -5.48 11.11
CA THR A 153 10.77 -6.54 10.20
C THR A 153 12.18 -6.33 9.64
N GLU A 154 12.98 -5.49 10.28
CA GLU A 154 14.36 -5.21 9.86
C GLU A 154 15.17 -6.47 9.55
N PHE A 155 15.05 -7.48 10.41
CA PHE A 155 15.76 -8.77 10.30
C PHE A 155 14.88 -9.92 9.83
N ALA A 156 13.64 -9.67 9.43
CA ALA A 156 12.75 -10.70 8.91
C ALA A 156 13.24 -11.27 7.57
N PRO A 157 12.88 -12.52 7.23
CA PRO A 157 13.17 -13.10 5.92
C PRO A 157 12.58 -12.25 4.78
N ARG A 158 13.33 -12.09 3.71
CA ARG A 158 12.90 -11.35 2.52
C ARG A 158 12.12 -12.24 1.55
N ILE A 159 10.94 -12.68 1.99
CA ILE A 159 10.05 -13.59 1.25
C ILE A 159 8.82 -12.82 0.81
N PRO A 160 8.68 -12.49 -0.50
CA PRO A 160 7.49 -11.82 -1.02
C PRO A 160 6.25 -12.68 -0.85
N GLY A 161 5.27 -12.18 -0.11
CA GLY A 161 3.95 -12.81 0.02
C GLY A 161 2.94 -12.24 -0.98
N HIS A 162 1.77 -12.89 -1.06
CA HIS A 162 0.65 -12.49 -1.90
C HIS A 162 -0.33 -11.64 -1.10
N GLN A 163 -0.70 -10.47 -1.65
CA GLN A 163 -1.59 -9.51 -1.00
C GLN A 163 -2.68 -9.06 -1.98
N LEU A 164 -3.94 -9.24 -1.59
CA LEU A 164 -5.12 -8.80 -2.34
C LEU A 164 -5.72 -7.55 -1.73
N TYR A 165 -5.91 -6.54 -2.55
CA TYR A 165 -6.68 -5.33 -2.24
C TYR A 165 -7.87 -5.26 -3.20
N GLU A 166 -9.09 -5.39 -2.69
CA GLU A 166 -10.29 -5.41 -3.51
C GLU A 166 -11.28 -4.35 -3.01
N ASP A 167 -11.83 -3.57 -3.94
CA ASP A 167 -12.81 -2.51 -3.63
C ASP A 167 -12.30 -1.51 -2.57
N CYS A 168 -11.00 -1.22 -2.55
CA CYS A 168 -10.36 -0.35 -1.55
C CYS A 168 -10.20 1.09 -2.06
N PHE A 169 -10.25 2.05 -1.14
CA PHE A 169 -9.85 3.44 -1.37
C PHE A 169 -8.49 3.69 -0.70
N ILE A 170 -7.49 4.10 -1.49
CA ILE A 170 -6.13 4.33 -1.00
C ILE A 170 -5.69 5.73 -1.39
N SER A 171 -5.42 6.59 -0.41
CA SER A 171 -4.99 7.96 -0.68
C SER A 171 -3.60 8.27 -0.16
N GLY A 172 -2.89 9.13 -0.90
CA GLY A 172 -1.58 9.59 -0.47
C GLY A 172 -0.93 10.58 -1.43
N GLU A 173 0.30 10.92 -1.12
CA GLU A 173 1.11 11.89 -1.88
C GLU A 173 2.21 11.17 -2.67
N VAL A 174 3.37 10.98 -2.01
CA VAL A 174 4.58 10.41 -2.62
C VAL A 174 4.72 8.97 -2.20
N ASP A 175 4.94 8.09 -3.22
CA ASP A 175 5.25 6.67 -3.00
C ASP A 175 4.22 5.99 -2.10
N PHE A 176 2.95 6.38 -2.23
CA PHE A 176 1.96 6.02 -1.22
C PHE A 176 1.53 4.54 -1.25
N ILE A 177 1.95 3.77 -2.26
CA ILE A 177 1.96 2.31 -2.25
C ILE A 177 3.38 1.86 -2.58
N PHE A 178 4.08 1.24 -1.63
CA PHE A 178 5.49 0.87 -1.82
C PHE A 178 5.84 -0.46 -1.14
N GLY A 179 6.86 -1.16 -1.63
CA GLY A 179 7.31 -2.43 -1.08
C GLY A 179 7.60 -3.49 -2.12
N SER A 180 7.75 -4.76 -1.68
CA SER A 180 8.26 -5.86 -2.51
C SER A 180 7.29 -7.02 -2.69
N ALA A 181 6.09 -6.97 -2.08
CA ALA A 181 5.10 -8.05 -2.18
C ALA A 181 4.58 -8.28 -3.60
N ILE A 182 3.95 -9.42 -3.81
CA ILE A 182 3.15 -9.71 -4.99
C ILE A 182 1.72 -9.22 -4.69
N CYS A 183 1.37 -8.04 -5.22
CA CYS A 183 0.10 -7.40 -4.91
C CYS A 183 -0.86 -7.44 -6.10
N TYR A 184 -2.12 -7.74 -5.82
CA TYR A 184 -3.22 -7.63 -6.77
C TYR A 184 -4.24 -6.62 -6.25
N PHE A 185 -4.37 -5.51 -6.97
CA PHE A 185 -5.37 -4.48 -6.69
C PHE A 185 -6.51 -4.63 -7.69
N LYS A 186 -7.73 -4.80 -7.20
CA LYS A 186 -8.92 -4.97 -8.02
C LYS A 186 -9.99 -3.97 -7.64
N ASN A 187 -10.52 -3.24 -8.63
CA ASN A 187 -11.57 -2.24 -8.45
C ASN A 187 -11.23 -1.18 -7.38
N CYS A 188 -9.96 -0.89 -7.15
CA CYS A 188 -9.55 0.10 -6.15
C CYS A 188 -9.54 1.51 -6.73
N GLU A 189 -9.84 2.49 -5.90
CA GLU A 189 -9.55 3.89 -6.20
C GLU A 189 -8.25 4.31 -5.52
N LEU A 190 -7.28 4.76 -6.31
CA LEU A 190 -6.01 5.31 -5.89
C LEU A 190 -6.07 6.83 -6.01
N TYR A 191 -6.10 7.55 -4.89
CA TYR A 191 -6.37 8.98 -4.86
C TYR A 191 -5.12 9.79 -4.50
N ALA A 192 -4.57 10.52 -5.48
CA ALA A 192 -3.39 11.35 -5.30
C ALA A 192 -3.73 12.71 -4.68
N LEU A 193 -3.05 13.06 -3.60
CA LEU A 193 -3.19 14.32 -2.88
C LEU A 193 -2.27 15.40 -3.44
N ASN A 194 -2.83 16.59 -3.65
CA ASN A 194 -2.10 17.75 -4.17
C ASN A 194 -1.16 18.35 -3.11
N ARG A 195 0.11 18.49 -3.45
CA ARG A 195 1.15 19.11 -2.61
C ARG A 195 1.58 20.50 -3.07
N ASN A 196 1.01 20.99 -4.18
CA ASN A 196 1.43 22.21 -4.87
C ASN A 196 2.91 22.16 -5.31
N GLU A 197 3.34 21.02 -5.85
CA GLU A 197 4.68 20.78 -6.40
C GLU A 197 4.59 20.52 -7.92
N THR A 198 5.71 20.60 -8.64
CA THR A 198 5.77 20.31 -10.08
C THR A 198 5.34 18.87 -10.38
N ILE A 199 5.82 17.91 -9.57
CA ILE A 199 5.30 16.55 -9.52
C ILE A 199 4.63 16.40 -8.15
N ASN A 200 3.31 16.31 -8.16
CA ASN A 200 2.52 16.29 -6.93
C ASN A 200 2.50 14.92 -6.25
N SER A 201 2.51 13.85 -7.02
CA SER A 201 2.36 12.52 -6.45
C SER A 201 3.06 11.46 -7.28
N TYR A 202 3.45 10.39 -6.60
CA TYR A 202 3.79 9.10 -7.19
C TYR A 202 2.86 8.06 -6.55
N TYR A 203 2.00 7.42 -7.35
CA TYR A 203 1.08 6.42 -6.84
C TYR A 203 1.82 5.23 -6.25
N THR A 204 2.88 4.76 -6.93
CA THR A 204 3.60 3.57 -6.50
C THR A 204 5.12 3.72 -6.53
N ALA A 205 5.80 3.02 -5.62
CA ALA A 205 7.24 2.88 -5.58
C ALA A 205 7.65 1.42 -5.24
N PRO A 206 7.49 0.49 -6.18
CA PRO A 206 7.79 -0.91 -5.92
C PRO A 206 9.29 -1.18 -5.80
N SER A 207 9.61 -2.19 -5.01
CA SER A 207 10.96 -2.74 -4.86
C SER A 207 10.99 -4.25 -5.13
N THR A 208 10.28 -4.66 -6.16
CA THR A 208 10.26 -6.05 -6.63
C THR A 208 11.66 -6.63 -6.69
N TYR A 209 11.86 -7.87 -6.26
CA TYR A 209 13.17 -8.50 -6.24
C TYR A 209 13.59 -8.95 -7.64
N GLU A 210 14.90 -9.05 -7.84
CA GLU A 210 15.46 -9.71 -9.03
C GLU A 210 14.91 -11.13 -9.15
N GLY A 211 14.46 -11.50 -10.36
CA GLY A 211 13.89 -12.82 -10.63
C GLY A 211 12.44 -13.04 -10.13
N GLN A 212 11.87 -12.14 -9.31
CA GLN A 212 10.48 -12.22 -8.92
C GLN A 212 9.57 -12.04 -10.15
N LYS A 213 8.65 -13.00 -10.39
CA LYS A 213 7.82 -13.01 -11.59
C LYS A 213 6.81 -11.86 -11.62
N TYR A 214 6.09 -11.63 -10.53
CA TYR A 214 5.06 -10.61 -10.41
C TYR A 214 5.43 -9.56 -9.35
N GLY A 215 5.02 -8.32 -9.57
CA GLY A 215 5.04 -7.22 -8.60
C GLY A 215 3.63 -6.73 -8.31
N TYR A 216 3.34 -5.47 -8.65
CA TYR A 216 2.01 -4.89 -8.50
C TYR A 216 1.20 -5.06 -9.78
N VAL A 217 0.00 -5.63 -9.65
CA VAL A 217 -1.00 -5.72 -10.71
C VAL A 217 -2.24 -4.94 -10.30
N PHE A 218 -2.63 -3.99 -11.12
CA PHE A 218 -3.87 -3.20 -10.96
C PHE A 218 -4.86 -3.61 -12.03
N GLU A 219 -6.01 -4.15 -11.64
CA GLU A 219 -7.10 -4.51 -12.54
C GLU A 219 -8.33 -3.68 -12.25
N SER A 220 -8.86 -3.00 -13.30
CA SER A 220 -10.06 -2.17 -13.21
C SER A 220 -10.00 -1.11 -12.09
N CYS A 221 -8.82 -0.59 -11.81
CA CYS A 221 -8.60 0.45 -10.80
C CYS A 221 -8.73 1.85 -11.40
N SER A 222 -9.11 2.82 -10.57
CA SER A 222 -9.15 4.23 -10.92
C SER A 222 -7.96 4.96 -10.29
N PHE A 223 -7.18 5.67 -11.11
CA PHE A 223 -6.10 6.54 -10.67
C PHE A 223 -6.61 7.98 -10.70
N SER A 224 -7.11 8.45 -9.57
CA SER A 224 -7.77 9.73 -9.36
C SER A 224 -6.97 10.67 -8.45
N GLY A 225 -7.50 11.84 -8.14
CA GLY A 225 -6.89 12.76 -7.20
C GLY A 225 -7.39 14.20 -7.33
N ASN A 226 -6.86 15.08 -6.50
CA ASN A 226 -7.11 16.52 -6.55
C ASN A 226 -5.89 17.33 -7.06
N CYS A 227 -4.94 16.64 -7.71
CA CYS A 227 -3.77 17.25 -8.30
C CYS A 227 -4.11 17.98 -9.61
N PRO A 228 -3.38 19.05 -9.98
CA PRO A 228 -3.49 19.65 -11.30
C PRO A 228 -3.21 18.64 -12.42
N PRO A 229 -3.72 18.88 -13.64
CA PRO A 229 -3.47 18.00 -14.78
C PRO A 229 -1.97 17.77 -15.03
N ARG A 230 -1.61 16.52 -15.37
CA ARG A 230 -0.24 16.11 -15.77
C ARG A 230 0.83 16.23 -14.68
N THR A 231 0.46 16.23 -13.40
CA THR A 231 1.41 16.43 -12.28
C THR A 231 1.60 15.21 -11.40
N THR A 232 1.06 14.04 -11.78
CA THR A 232 1.24 12.79 -11.02
C THR A 232 1.88 11.71 -11.86
N MET A 233 2.64 10.83 -11.24
CA MET A 233 3.30 9.67 -11.86
C MET A 233 2.70 8.36 -11.34
N LEU A 234 2.43 7.41 -12.24
CA LEU A 234 1.90 6.09 -11.90
C LEU A 234 2.89 5.30 -11.03
N SER A 235 4.18 5.38 -11.38
CA SER A 235 5.22 4.66 -10.63
C SER A 235 6.60 5.28 -10.80
N ARG A 236 7.46 5.01 -9.80
CA ARG A 236 8.91 5.15 -9.90
C ARG A 236 9.61 3.98 -9.19
N PRO A 237 10.78 3.50 -9.65
CA PRO A 237 11.41 2.30 -9.10
C PRO A 237 12.13 2.59 -7.78
N TRP A 238 11.58 2.14 -6.64
CA TRP A 238 12.36 2.17 -5.39
C TRP A 238 13.61 1.30 -5.50
N ARG A 239 13.47 0.15 -6.20
CA ARG A 239 14.61 -0.68 -6.66
C ARG A 239 14.46 -0.97 -8.15
N ILE A 240 15.58 -1.22 -8.81
CA ILE A 240 15.67 -1.28 -10.28
C ILE A 240 14.88 -2.42 -10.95
N TYR A 241 14.46 -3.44 -10.20
CA TYR A 241 13.62 -4.55 -10.71
C TYR A 241 12.12 -4.31 -10.51
N ALA A 242 11.72 -3.07 -10.26
CA ALA A 242 10.33 -2.69 -10.03
C ALA A 242 9.38 -3.20 -11.12
N LYS A 243 8.23 -3.77 -10.72
CA LYS A 243 7.21 -4.28 -11.66
C LYS A 243 5.84 -3.72 -11.32
N VAL A 244 5.20 -3.10 -12.33
CA VAL A 244 3.83 -2.57 -12.25
C VAL A 244 3.10 -2.85 -13.54
N VAL A 245 1.94 -3.48 -13.45
CA VAL A 245 1.07 -3.77 -14.60
C VAL A 245 -0.32 -3.21 -14.35
N LEU A 246 -0.81 -2.41 -15.28
CA LEU A 246 -2.15 -1.83 -15.26
C LEU A 246 -3.02 -2.51 -16.32
N ILE A 247 -4.17 -3.04 -15.92
CA ILE A 247 -5.10 -3.74 -16.80
C ILE A 247 -6.47 -3.08 -16.69
N ARG A 248 -6.99 -2.52 -17.76
CA ARG A 248 -8.30 -1.87 -17.83
C ARG A 248 -8.51 -0.81 -16.75
N CYS A 249 -7.45 -0.08 -16.40
CA CYS A 249 -7.51 1.00 -15.42
C CYS A 249 -8.00 2.32 -16.06
N ASP A 250 -8.68 3.13 -15.27
CA ASP A 250 -9.02 4.50 -15.64
C ASP A 250 -7.98 5.48 -15.09
N LEU A 251 -7.33 6.22 -15.97
CA LEU A 251 -6.27 7.17 -15.64
C LEU A 251 -6.79 8.59 -15.84
N SER A 252 -7.09 9.29 -14.76
CA SER A 252 -7.64 10.63 -14.87
C SER A 252 -6.58 11.67 -15.26
N GLU A 253 -7.00 12.90 -15.56
CA GLU A 253 -6.18 13.91 -16.24
C GLU A 253 -4.95 14.39 -15.47
N GLN A 254 -4.87 14.17 -14.16
CA GLN A 254 -3.69 14.53 -13.39
C GLN A 254 -2.49 13.61 -13.67
N VAL A 255 -2.69 12.42 -14.23
CA VAL A 255 -1.60 11.51 -14.60
C VAL A 255 -0.76 12.13 -15.73
N SER A 256 0.55 12.19 -15.55
CA SER A 256 1.50 12.68 -16.54
C SER A 256 1.45 11.87 -17.83
N GLU A 257 1.71 12.51 -18.97
CA GLU A 257 1.77 11.81 -20.26
C GLU A 257 2.87 10.74 -20.31
N THR A 258 3.99 10.95 -19.60
CA THR A 258 5.04 9.93 -19.46
C THR A 258 4.62 8.78 -18.53
N GLY A 259 3.73 9.02 -17.58
CA GLY A 259 3.16 8.07 -16.63
C GLY A 259 4.17 7.47 -15.65
N PHE A 260 5.37 7.14 -16.09
CA PHE A 260 6.40 6.47 -15.30
C PHE A 260 7.68 7.30 -15.23
N HIS A 261 8.36 7.24 -14.10
CA HIS A 261 9.60 7.97 -13.84
C HIS A 261 10.70 6.99 -13.42
N ASP A 262 11.90 7.18 -13.90
CA ASP A 262 13.04 6.27 -13.62
C ASP A 262 13.76 6.55 -12.29
N TRP A 263 13.38 7.62 -11.60
CA TRP A 263 14.03 8.07 -10.35
C TRP A 263 15.53 8.32 -10.50
N ASN A 264 15.95 8.82 -11.66
CA ASN A 264 17.35 9.02 -12.02
C ASN A 264 18.19 7.72 -11.90
N LYS A 265 17.61 6.59 -12.27
CA LYS A 265 18.23 5.26 -12.32
C LYS A 265 18.08 4.71 -13.72
N PRO A 266 18.88 5.18 -14.70
CA PRO A 266 18.74 4.75 -16.10
C PRO A 266 18.90 3.23 -16.27
N GLU A 267 19.64 2.56 -15.39
CA GLU A 267 19.74 1.11 -15.35
C GLU A 267 18.40 0.40 -15.14
N SER A 268 17.42 1.10 -14.56
CA SER A 268 16.07 0.55 -14.39
C SER A 268 15.30 0.38 -15.70
N HIS A 269 15.70 1.06 -16.78
CA HIS A 269 15.06 0.91 -18.08
C HIS A 269 15.21 -0.51 -18.65
N GLU A 270 16.27 -1.22 -18.29
CA GLU A 270 16.52 -2.60 -18.73
C GLU A 270 15.96 -3.65 -17.76
N THR A 271 15.72 -3.27 -16.51
CA THR A 271 15.42 -4.23 -15.42
C THR A 271 14.02 -4.11 -14.84
N CYS A 272 13.41 -2.92 -14.87
CA CYS A 272 12.02 -2.75 -14.47
C CYS A 272 11.06 -3.34 -15.51
N TYR A 273 9.84 -3.62 -15.09
CA TYR A 273 8.77 -4.01 -15.98
C TYR A 273 7.52 -3.20 -15.69
N TYR A 274 7.28 -2.19 -16.51
CA TYR A 274 6.07 -1.37 -16.48
C TYR A 274 5.24 -1.68 -17.71
N ALA A 275 3.95 -1.97 -17.52
CA ALA A 275 3.08 -2.37 -18.61
C ALA A 275 1.64 -1.87 -18.43
N GLU A 276 0.97 -1.61 -19.54
CA GLU A 276 -0.42 -1.17 -19.61
C GLU A 276 -1.19 -2.00 -20.64
N TYR A 277 -2.46 -2.32 -20.33
CA TYR A 277 -3.38 -2.98 -21.25
C TYR A 277 -4.78 -2.39 -21.15
N ALA A 278 -5.34 -1.95 -22.27
CA ALA A 278 -6.72 -1.48 -22.40
C ALA A 278 -7.13 -0.45 -21.33
N CYS A 279 -6.19 0.39 -20.89
CA CYS A 279 -6.47 1.49 -19.98
C CYS A 279 -7.25 2.60 -20.69
N THR A 280 -7.90 3.46 -19.92
CA THR A 280 -8.75 4.54 -20.41
C THR A 280 -8.48 5.85 -19.67
N GLY A 281 -9.22 6.90 -20.00
CA GLY A 281 -9.14 8.20 -19.33
C GLY A 281 -8.15 9.17 -19.97
N LYS A 282 -8.23 10.44 -19.57
CA LYS A 282 -7.40 11.52 -20.13
C LYS A 282 -5.90 11.40 -19.79
N GLY A 283 -5.55 10.62 -18.75
CA GLY A 283 -4.17 10.33 -18.35
C GLY A 283 -3.54 9.17 -19.11
N TYR A 284 -4.33 8.40 -19.88
CA TYR A 284 -3.82 7.34 -20.73
C TYR A 284 -3.38 7.89 -22.09
N VAL A 285 -2.08 8.03 -22.28
CA VAL A 285 -1.44 8.56 -23.48
C VAL A 285 -0.29 7.64 -23.88
N PRO A 286 -0.60 6.43 -24.39
CA PRO A 286 0.40 5.37 -24.61
C PRO A 286 1.54 5.78 -25.55
N GLU A 287 1.27 6.65 -26.53
CA GLU A 287 2.27 7.17 -27.47
C GLU A 287 3.28 8.16 -26.85
N ARG A 288 3.05 8.59 -25.60
CA ARG A 288 3.95 9.45 -24.83
C ARG A 288 4.67 8.73 -23.72
N ARG A 289 4.36 7.43 -23.52
CA ARG A 289 5.09 6.62 -22.53
C ARG A 289 6.55 6.44 -22.95
N PRO A 290 7.49 6.38 -21.99
CA PRO A 290 8.89 6.00 -22.29
C PRO A 290 8.99 4.63 -22.97
N ASP A 291 10.03 4.42 -23.76
CA ASP A 291 10.26 3.17 -24.55
C ASP A 291 10.35 1.90 -23.67
N TYR A 292 10.68 2.05 -22.37
CA TYR A 292 10.73 0.94 -21.43
C TYR A 292 9.36 0.56 -20.83
N VAL A 293 8.27 1.22 -21.27
CA VAL A 293 6.88 0.91 -20.86
C VAL A 293 6.20 0.09 -21.94
N HIS A 294 5.71 -1.09 -21.59
CA HIS A 294 5.12 -2.03 -22.54
C HIS A 294 3.62 -1.80 -22.70
N GLN A 295 3.15 -1.81 -23.95
CA GLN A 295 1.73 -1.91 -24.26
C GLN A 295 1.41 -3.38 -24.57
N LEU A 296 0.65 -4.02 -23.67
CA LEU A 296 0.40 -5.46 -23.76
C LEU A 296 -0.67 -5.80 -24.78
N THR A 297 -0.52 -6.96 -25.41
CA THR A 297 -1.62 -7.61 -26.15
C THR A 297 -2.58 -8.29 -25.16
N GLU A 298 -3.78 -8.65 -25.63
CA GLU A 298 -4.77 -9.41 -24.83
C GLU A 298 -4.19 -10.73 -24.28
N ARG A 299 -3.40 -11.43 -25.09
CA ARG A 299 -2.74 -12.67 -24.67
C ARG A 299 -1.76 -12.44 -23.53
N GLU A 300 -0.95 -11.40 -23.61
CA GLU A 300 0.03 -11.05 -22.57
C GLU A 300 -0.65 -10.58 -21.30
N ALA A 301 -1.70 -9.74 -21.42
CA ALA A 301 -2.50 -9.31 -20.28
C ALA A 301 -3.18 -10.50 -19.57
N GLY A 302 -3.54 -11.56 -20.32
CA GLY A 302 -4.05 -12.81 -19.78
C GLY A 302 -3.08 -13.57 -18.88
N GLU A 303 -1.78 -13.19 -18.81
CA GLU A 303 -0.82 -13.75 -17.85
C GLU A 303 -0.90 -13.08 -16.46
N TYR A 304 -1.67 -12.02 -16.32
CA TYR A 304 -1.79 -11.23 -15.10
C TYR A 304 -3.19 -11.34 -14.46
N THR A 305 -3.90 -12.46 -14.68
CA THR A 305 -5.14 -12.73 -13.91
C THR A 305 -4.79 -13.05 -12.47
N ARG A 306 -5.74 -12.83 -11.54
CA ARG A 306 -5.54 -13.10 -10.11
C ARG A 306 -5.08 -14.55 -9.87
N GLU A 307 -5.70 -15.51 -10.56
CA GLU A 307 -5.38 -16.95 -10.43
C GLU A 307 -3.93 -17.23 -10.84
N LYS A 308 -3.45 -16.60 -11.92
CA LYS A 308 -2.06 -16.78 -12.38
C LYS A 308 -1.06 -16.08 -11.47
N VAL A 309 -1.39 -14.88 -11.02
CA VAL A 309 -0.53 -14.08 -10.13
C VAL A 309 -0.35 -14.77 -8.78
N PHE A 310 -1.42 -15.35 -8.23
CA PHE A 310 -1.37 -16.01 -6.93
C PHE A 310 -1.12 -17.53 -7.03
N GLY A 311 -1.15 -18.09 -8.24
CA GLY A 311 -0.91 -19.53 -8.44
C GLY A 311 -2.03 -20.44 -7.91
N ARG A 312 -3.24 -19.88 -7.73
CA ARG A 312 -4.40 -20.58 -7.13
C ARG A 312 -5.72 -19.98 -7.57
#